data_8a837e20872ac5aa9ea70747d4243e2b
#
_entry.id   8a837e20872ac5aa9ea70747d4243e2b
#
_cell.length_a   1.000
_cell.length_b   1.000
_cell.length_c   1.000
_cell.angle_alpha   90.00
_cell.angle_beta   90.00
_cell.angle_gamma   90.00
#
_symmetry.space_group_name_H-M   'P 1'
#
loop_
_entity.id
_entity.type
_entity.pdbx_description
1 polymer ?
#
loop_
_entity_poly.entity_id
_entity_poly.type
_entity_poly.pdbx_seq_one_letter_code
_entity_poly.pdbx_strand_id
1 'polypeptide(L)'
;MAYDLLLERFLRYVKINTRSDENATRTPTTQSQVDFALKVLKPELEELGLSNIHYLESNGYLVATLPANDDKLTRKIGFISHMDTADFNAEGVSPQVIDSYDGGIIPLGNSGYNLDPADFPNLKNYVGQTLITTDGTTLLGADDKSGIAEIMTALAYLKAHPEIKHCEIRVGFGPDEEIGIGADKFDVEDFDVDFAYTVDGGPL
;
A
#
# COMPACT_ATOMS: atom_id res chain seq x y z
N MET A 1 -13.44 15.73 3.30
CA MET A 1 -12.04 15.89 3.80
C MET A 1 -11.08 15.62 2.65
N ALA A 2 -9.86 16.14 2.67
CA ALA A 2 -8.91 15.97 1.55
C ALA A 2 -8.53 14.51 1.24
N TYR A 3 -8.87 13.58 2.12
CA TYR A 3 -8.46 12.17 2.04
C TYR A 3 -9.64 11.20 2.21
N ASP A 4 -10.81 11.58 1.73
CA ASP A 4 -12.07 10.84 1.96
C ASP A 4 -12.01 9.38 1.49
N LEU A 5 -11.20 9.07 0.48
CA LEU A 5 -11.06 7.72 -0.06
C LEU A 5 -9.90 6.90 0.54
N LEU A 6 -9.05 7.47 1.39
CA LEU A 6 -7.88 6.77 1.94
C LEU A 6 -8.32 5.56 2.79
N LEU A 7 -9.19 5.78 3.76
CA LEU A 7 -9.69 4.72 4.63
C LEU A 7 -10.43 3.64 3.83
N GLU A 8 -11.28 4.04 2.88
CA GLU A 8 -12.03 3.12 2.03
C GLU A 8 -11.10 2.23 1.20
N ARG A 9 -10.08 2.82 0.56
CA ARG A 9 -9.05 2.07 -0.19
C ARG A 9 -8.33 1.09 0.70
N PHE A 10 -7.81 1.56 1.82
CA PHE A 10 -7.08 0.73 2.77
C PHE A 10 -7.93 -0.46 3.24
N LEU A 11 -9.16 -0.22 3.73
CA LEU A 11 -10.07 -1.28 4.18
C LEU A 11 -10.46 -2.27 3.07
N ARG A 12 -10.45 -1.85 1.82
CA ARG A 12 -10.66 -2.72 0.67
C ARG A 12 -9.43 -3.56 0.36
N TYR A 13 -8.23 -2.96 0.36
CA TYR A 13 -6.99 -3.62 0.01
C TYR A 13 -6.58 -4.68 1.04
N VAL A 14 -6.69 -4.39 2.33
CA VAL A 14 -6.31 -5.35 3.39
C VAL A 14 -7.13 -6.64 3.39
N LYS A 15 -8.34 -6.61 2.82
CA LYS A 15 -9.20 -7.81 2.69
C LYS A 15 -8.75 -8.78 1.59
N ILE A 16 -7.80 -8.38 0.76
CA ILE A 16 -7.27 -9.20 -0.32
C ILE A 16 -6.02 -9.90 0.18
N ASN A 17 -6.04 -11.23 0.22
CA ASN A 17 -4.86 -12.00 0.58
C ASN A 17 -3.82 -11.90 -0.52
N THR A 18 -2.63 -11.41 -0.18
CA THR A 18 -1.48 -11.28 -1.08
C THR A 18 -0.20 -11.79 -0.44
N ARG A 19 -0.33 -12.73 0.51
CA ARG A 19 0.82 -13.34 1.19
C ARG A 19 1.83 -13.86 0.19
N SER A 20 3.12 -13.54 0.40
CA SER A 20 4.24 -14.11 -0.35
C SER A 20 4.53 -15.54 0.10
N ASP A 21 5.26 -16.29 -0.72
CA ASP A 21 5.66 -17.70 -0.45
C ASP A 21 7.16 -17.84 -0.63
N GLU A 22 7.90 -17.90 0.47
CA GLU A 22 9.36 -18.04 0.49
C GLU A 22 9.87 -19.33 -0.17
N ASN A 23 9.01 -20.34 -0.33
CA ASN A 23 9.36 -21.63 -0.95
C ASN A 23 9.11 -21.63 -2.46
N ALA A 24 8.49 -20.60 -3.02
CA ALA A 24 8.24 -20.52 -4.46
C ALA A 24 9.50 -20.14 -5.23
N THR A 25 9.59 -20.64 -6.46
CA THR A 25 10.73 -20.37 -7.37
C THR A 25 10.42 -19.39 -8.48
N ARG A 26 9.20 -18.87 -8.49
CA ARG A 26 8.72 -17.87 -9.48
C ARG A 26 8.63 -16.49 -8.83
N THR A 27 8.55 -15.44 -9.65
CA THR A 27 8.26 -14.06 -9.24
C THR A 27 7.09 -13.54 -10.09
N PRO A 28 6.01 -12.99 -9.51
CA PRO A 28 5.67 -13.00 -8.08
C PRO A 28 5.47 -14.42 -7.54
N THR A 29 5.79 -14.62 -6.28
CA THR A 29 5.73 -15.96 -5.66
C THR A 29 4.31 -16.52 -5.59
N THR A 30 3.30 -15.65 -5.50
CA THR A 30 1.89 -16.07 -5.43
C THR A 30 1.05 -15.43 -6.55
N GLN A 31 0.04 -16.16 -7.00
CA GLN A 31 -0.90 -15.66 -8.02
C GLN A 31 -1.77 -14.52 -7.48
N SER A 32 -2.03 -14.50 -6.18
CA SER A 32 -2.83 -13.46 -5.56
C SER A 32 -2.21 -12.07 -5.65
N GLN A 33 -0.89 -11.96 -5.64
CA GLN A 33 -0.19 -10.70 -5.90
C GLN A 33 -0.42 -10.22 -7.34
N VAL A 34 -0.30 -11.13 -8.32
CA VAL A 34 -0.60 -10.83 -9.75
C VAL A 34 -2.05 -10.39 -9.92
N ASP A 35 -2.96 -11.09 -9.27
CA ASP A 35 -4.39 -10.77 -9.32
C ASP A 35 -4.70 -9.42 -8.67
N PHE A 36 -4.04 -9.08 -7.57
CA PHE A 36 -4.18 -7.77 -6.94
C PHE A 36 -3.68 -6.64 -7.87
N ALA A 37 -2.52 -6.82 -8.48
CA ALA A 37 -1.98 -5.87 -9.45
C ALA A 37 -2.93 -5.68 -10.65
N LEU A 38 -3.34 -6.78 -11.29
CA LEU A 38 -4.04 -6.72 -12.57
C LEU A 38 -5.56 -6.52 -12.47
N LYS A 39 -6.19 -7.02 -11.39
CA LYS A 39 -7.66 -6.98 -11.24
C LYS A 39 -8.14 -5.88 -10.29
N VAL A 40 -7.24 -5.28 -9.50
CA VAL A 40 -7.59 -4.25 -8.52
C VAL A 40 -6.85 -2.95 -8.82
N LEU A 41 -5.51 -2.95 -8.75
CA LEU A 41 -4.73 -1.71 -8.86
C LEU A 41 -4.72 -1.16 -10.28
N LYS A 42 -4.51 -2.01 -11.30
CA LYS A 42 -4.47 -1.56 -12.69
C LYS A 42 -5.78 -0.89 -13.13
N PRO A 43 -6.97 -1.49 -12.93
CA PRO A 43 -8.24 -0.82 -13.26
C PRO A 43 -8.43 0.52 -12.52
N GLU A 44 -8.01 0.60 -11.26
CA GLU A 44 -8.12 1.86 -10.50
C GLU A 44 -7.17 2.95 -11.04
N LEU A 45 -5.96 2.60 -11.45
CA LEU A 45 -5.03 3.51 -12.13
C LEU A 45 -5.60 3.99 -13.49
N GLU A 46 -6.25 3.09 -14.23
CA GLU A 46 -6.94 3.41 -15.49
C GLU A 46 -8.11 4.38 -15.25
N GLU A 47 -8.92 4.14 -14.23
CA GLU A 47 -10.03 5.01 -13.82
C GLU A 47 -9.55 6.40 -13.39
N LEU A 48 -8.42 6.48 -12.67
CA LEU A 48 -7.76 7.74 -12.33
C LEU A 48 -7.19 8.46 -13.56
N GLY A 49 -7.12 7.79 -14.70
CA GLY A 49 -6.62 8.36 -15.96
C GLY A 49 -5.11 8.60 -15.96
N LEU A 50 -4.35 7.71 -15.36
CA LEU A 50 -2.90 7.69 -15.49
C LEU A 50 -2.50 7.20 -16.89
N SER A 51 -1.27 7.46 -17.28
CA SER A 51 -0.67 7.02 -18.55
C SER A 51 0.38 5.95 -18.32
N ASN A 52 0.81 5.29 -19.39
CA ASN A 52 1.87 4.27 -19.37
C ASN A 52 1.66 3.19 -18.31
N ILE A 53 0.40 2.74 -18.14
CA ILE A 53 0.06 1.70 -17.17
C ILE A 53 0.43 0.35 -17.78
N HIS A 54 1.41 -0.32 -17.20
CA HIS A 54 1.83 -1.63 -17.67
C HIS A 54 2.30 -2.53 -16.53
N TYR A 55 2.16 -3.82 -16.74
CA TYR A 55 2.63 -4.85 -15.82
C TYR A 55 3.84 -5.54 -16.42
N LEU A 56 4.92 -5.61 -15.68
CA LEU A 56 6.17 -6.23 -16.09
C LEU A 56 6.17 -7.72 -15.70
N GLU A 57 5.87 -8.61 -16.64
CA GLU A 57 5.86 -10.06 -16.43
C GLU A 57 7.20 -10.60 -15.90
N SER A 58 8.32 -9.92 -16.20
CA SER A 58 9.66 -10.34 -15.82
C SER A 58 9.95 -10.20 -14.32
N ASN A 59 9.26 -9.26 -13.67
CA ASN A 59 9.53 -8.91 -12.26
C ASN A 59 8.28 -8.71 -11.41
N GLY A 60 7.08 -8.72 -12.01
CA GLY A 60 5.81 -8.59 -11.30
C GLY A 60 5.43 -7.18 -10.87
N TYR A 61 6.17 -6.16 -11.30
CA TYR A 61 5.81 -4.77 -11.01
C TYR A 61 4.67 -4.27 -11.88
N LEU A 62 3.74 -3.57 -11.28
CA LEU A 62 2.75 -2.74 -11.96
C LEU A 62 3.24 -1.28 -11.90
N VAL A 63 3.48 -0.68 -13.07
CA VAL A 63 4.00 0.68 -13.20
C VAL A 63 2.97 1.58 -13.87
N ALA A 64 2.89 2.83 -13.44
CA ALA A 64 2.04 3.84 -14.06
C ALA A 64 2.66 5.24 -13.93
N THR A 65 2.19 6.18 -14.78
CA THR A 65 2.71 7.55 -14.83
C THR A 65 1.57 8.56 -14.67
N LEU A 66 1.72 9.49 -13.74
CA LEU A 66 1.00 10.75 -13.72
C LEU A 66 1.86 11.80 -14.45
N PRO A 67 1.48 12.25 -15.66
CA PRO A 67 2.27 13.23 -16.40
C PRO A 67 2.39 14.54 -15.64
N ALA A 68 3.51 15.25 -15.80
CA ALA A 68 3.70 16.59 -15.27
C ALA A 68 2.56 17.52 -15.74
N ASN A 69 2.16 18.45 -14.90
CA ASN A 69 1.20 19.49 -15.25
C ASN A 69 1.82 20.91 -15.29
N ASP A 70 3.14 20.98 -15.24
CA ASP A 70 3.92 22.22 -15.41
C ASP A 70 5.24 21.90 -16.14
N ASP A 71 5.41 22.44 -17.33
CA ASP A 71 6.60 22.22 -18.18
C ASP A 71 7.92 22.72 -17.56
N LYS A 72 7.84 23.53 -16.50
CA LYS A 72 9.03 24.00 -15.76
C LYS A 72 9.55 22.99 -14.77
N LEU A 73 8.75 22.00 -14.40
CA LEU A 73 9.08 20.96 -13.46
C LEU A 73 9.55 19.69 -14.22
N THR A 74 10.82 19.69 -14.60
CA THR A 74 11.39 18.69 -15.52
C THR A 74 11.89 17.41 -14.83
N ARG A 75 11.88 17.35 -13.51
CA ARG A 75 12.26 16.14 -12.79
C ARG A 75 11.19 15.07 -12.91
N LYS A 76 11.63 13.82 -12.76
CA LYS A 76 10.76 12.66 -12.62
C LYS A 76 10.97 12.07 -11.23
N ILE A 77 9.91 11.90 -10.47
CA ILE A 77 9.97 11.29 -9.14
C ILE A 77 9.16 10.00 -9.11
N GLY A 78 9.66 9.03 -8.34
CA GLY A 78 9.00 7.74 -8.16
C GLY A 78 8.46 7.56 -6.74
N PHE A 79 7.34 6.81 -6.64
CA PHE A 79 6.86 6.26 -5.39
C PHE A 79 6.65 4.75 -5.57
N ILE A 80 7.14 3.98 -4.61
CA ILE A 80 7.14 2.52 -4.66
C ILE A 80 6.53 2.01 -3.37
N SER A 81 5.68 0.99 -3.48
CA SER A 81 5.09 0.25 -2.37
C SER A 81 5.02 -1.22 -2.73
N HIS A 82 5.08 -2.13 -1.75
CA HIS A 82 4.95 -3.54 -2.03
C HIS A 82 3.52 -4.05 -1.85
N MET A 83 3.17 -5.07 -2.63
CA MET A 83 1.83 -5.64 -2.67
C MET A 83 1.65 -6.83 -1.74
N ASP A 84 2.72 -7.54 -1.45
CA ASP A 84 2.67 -8.74 -0.63
C ASP A 84 2.53 -8.42 0.86
N THR A 85 2.17 -9.43 1.59
CA THR A 85 2.15 -9.42 3.05
C THR A 85 3.01 -10.55 3.58
N ALA A 86 3.51 -10.38 4.80
CA ALA A 86 4.35 -11.33 5.50
C ALA A 86 3.72 -12.72 5.62
N ASP A 87 4.56 -13.71 5.91
CA ASP A 87 4.21 -15.14 6.00
C ASP A 87 3.35 -15.47 7.22
N PHE A 88 2.20 -14.81 7.35
CA PHE A 88 1.17 -15.05 8.35
C PHE A 88 -0.19 -15.26 7.71
N ASN A 89 -1.18 -15.73 8.50
CA ASN A 89 -2.54 -15.87 8.00
C ASN A 89 -3.11 -14.51 7.57
N ALA A 90 -3.44 -14.38 6.28
CA ALA A 90 -4.02 -13.18 5.67
C ALA A 90 -5.37 -13.48 4.99
N GLU A 91 -5.99 -14.63 5.31
CA GLU A 91 -7.30 -15.01 4.77
C GLU A 91 -8.44 -14.52 5.63
N GLY A 92 -9.39 -13.82 5.01
CA GLY A 92 -10.59 -13.34 5.71
C GLY A 92 -10.32 -12.19 6.66
N VAL A 93 -9.37 -11.34 6.36
CA VAL A 93 -9.03 -10.16 7.18
C VAL A 93 -10.28 -9.35 7.49
N SER A 94 -10.53 -9.14 8.78
CA SER A 94 -11.67 -8.40 9.33
C SER A 94 -11.17 -7.17 10.09
N PRO A 95 -10.97 -6.03 9.41
CA PRO A 95 -10.44 -4.83 10.03
C PRO A 95 -11.48 -4.19 10.96
N GLN A 96 -11.00 -3.68 12.10
CA GLN A 96 -11.79 -2.90 13.06
C GLN A 96 -11.31 -1.46 13.03
N VAL A 97 -12.23 -0.51 12.91
CA VAL A 97 -11.93 0.93 12.99
C VAL A 97 -12.33 1.42 14.37
N ILE A 98 -11.38 2.01 15.10
CA ILE A 98 -11.56 2.57 16.43
C ILE A 98 -11.40 4.09 16.31
N ASP A 99 -12.51 4.79 16.29
CA ASP A 99 -12.51 6.24 16.22
C ASP A 99 -12.14 6.86 17.56
N SER A 100 -11.28 7.90 17.54
CA SER A 100 -10.88 8.66 18.74
C SER A 100 -10.44 7.75 19.89
N TYR A 101 -9.43 6.92 19.64
CA TYR A 101 -8.90 5.98 20.63
C TYR A 101 -8.70 6.65 22.00
N ASP A 102 -9.24 6.06 23.06
CA ASP A 102 -9.28 6.63 24.40
C ASP A 102 -8.05 6.31 25.28
N GLY A 103 -7.12 5.50 24.79
CA GLY A 103 -5.94 5.05 25.53
C GLY A 103 -6.16 3.76 26.34
N GLY A 104 -7.32 3.15 26.25
CA GLY A 104 -7.67 1.89 26.92
C GLY A 104 -7.24 0.64 26.18
N ILE A 105 -7.66 -0.52 26.70
CA ILE A 105 -7.45 -1.83 26.07
C ILE A 105 -8.33 -1.94 24.83
N ILE A 106 -7.75 -2.39 23.72
CA ILE A 106 -8.49 -2.68 22.47
C ILE A 106 -8.74 -4.18 22.35
N PRO A 107 -9.99 -4.65 22.49
CA PRO A 107 -10.32 -6.04 22.22
C PRO A 107 -10.21 -6.33 20.71
N LEU A 108 -9.60 -7.45 20.35
CA LEU A 108 -9.50 -7.88 18.95
C LEU A 108 -10.63 -8.86 18.62
N GLY A 109 -11.78 -8.31 18.24
CA GLY A 109 -12.97 -9.09 17.93
C GLY A 109 -13.39 -10.04 19.05
N ASN A 110 -13.64 -11.29 18.68
CA ASN A 110 -13.96 -12.38 19.61
C ASN A 110 -12.80 -13.37 19.75
N SER A 111 -11.58 -13.01 19.35
CA SER A 111 -10.40 -13.90 19.38
C SER A 111 -9.93 -14.23 20.79
N GLY A 112 -10.28 -13.40 21.78
CA GLY A 112 -9.74 -13.46 23.13
C GLY A 112 -8.40 -12.72 23.30
N TYR A 113 -7.86 -12.15 22.22
CA TYR A 113 -6.67 -11.28 22.26
C TYR A 113 -7.03 -9.82 22.44
N ASN A 114 -6.11 -9.07 23.04
CA ASN A 114 -6.26 -7.64 23.25
C ASN A 114 -4.93 -6.93 22.92
N LEU A 115 -5.03 -5.66 22.52
CA LEU A 115 -3.90 -4.74 22.56
C LEU A 115 -4.01 -3.93 23.86
N ASP A 116 -3.19 -4.27 24.85
CA ASP A 116 -3.14 -3.59 26.13
C ASP A 116 -1.99 -2.57 26.14
N PRO A 117 -2.23 -1.28 26.48
CA PRO A 117 -1.17 -0.29 26.62
C PRO A 117 -0.12 -0.60 27.69
N ALA A 118 -0.35 -1.58 28.56
CA ALA A 118 0.67 -2.08 29.47
C ALA A 118 1.71 -2.95 28.74
N ASP A 119 1.25 -3.76 27.77
CA ASP A 119 2.11 -4.62 26.95
C ASP A 119 2.63 -3.89 25.70
N PHE A 120 1.83 -2.97 25.15
CA PHE A 120 2.12 -2.18 23.96
C PHE A 120 2.12 -0.67 24.29
N PRO A 121 3.14 -0.15 25.00
CA PRO A 121 3.13 1.22 25.54
C PRO A 121 3.05 2.32 24.46
N ASN A 122 3.46 2.03 23.21
CA ASN A 122 3.37 2.95 22.09
C ASN A 122 1.91 3.34 21.75
N LEU A 123 0.92 2.53 22.12
CA LEU A 123 -0.50 2.86 21.93
C LEU A 123 -0.88 4.20 22.58
N LYS A 124 -0.20 4.58 23.65
CA LYS A 124 -0.43 5.85 24.36
C LYS A 124 -0.16 7.09 23.49
N ASN A 125 0.66 6.94 22.44
CA ASN A 125 0.98 8.01 21.51
C ASN A 125 -0.17 8.34 20.56
N TYR A 126 -1.15 7.44 20.46
CA TYR A 126 -2.25 7.51 19.49
C TYR A 126 -3.59 7.88 20.12
N VAL A 127 -3.61 8.31 21.39
CA VAL A 127 -4.84 8.76 22.05
C VAL A 127 -5.48 9.91 21.27
N GLY A 128 -6.78 9.78 21.00
CA GLY A 128 -7.56 10.72 20.21
C GLY A 128 -7.46 10.51 18.70
N GLN A 129 -6.63 9.56 18.23
CA GLN A 129 -6.52 9.23 16.82
C GLN A 129 -7.45 8.07 16.45
N THR A 130 -7.74 7.92 15.15
CA THR A 130 -8.41 6.75 14.61
C THR A 130 -7.40 5.64 14.39
N LEU A 131 -7.63 4.48 14.99
CA LEU A 131 -6.80 3.29 14.82
C LEU A 131 -7.54 2.24 13.99
N ILE A 132 -6.76 1.46 13.25
CA ILE A 132 -7.29 0.31 12.52
C ILE A 132 -6.53 -0.93 12.99
N THR A 133 -7.29 -1.93 13.44
CA THR A 133 -6.74 -3.21 13.89
C THR A 133 -7.37 -4.36 13.12
N THR A 134 -6.82 -5.55 13.24
CA THR A 134 -7.51 -6.80 12.89
C THR A 134 -8.42 -7.24 14.03
N ASP A 135 -9.23 -8.27 13.78
CA ASP A 135 -10.05 -8.94 14.79
C ASP A 135 -9.26 -9.98 15.63
N GLY A 136 -7.94 -10.06 15.43
CA GLY A 136 -7.06 -10.99 16.15
C GLY A 136 -6.99 -12.39 15.57
N THR A 137 -7.62 -12.67 14.44
CA THR A 137 -7.56 -13.99 13.77
C THR A 137 -6.58 -14.03 12.61
N THR A 138 -6.20 -12.86 12.08
CA THR A 138 -5.28 -12.68 10.96
C THR A 138 -4.31 -11.53 11.24
N LEU A 139 -3.26 -11.39 10.43
CA LEU A 139 -2.59 -10.11 10.33
C LEU A 139 -3.54 -9.06 9.70
N LEU A 140 -3.25 -7.78 9.84
CA LEU A 140 -4.00 -6.72 9.16
C LEU A 140 -3.53 -6.53 7.72
N GLY A 141 -2.23 -6.64 7.46
CA GLY A 141 -1.62 -6.37 6.16
C GLY A 141 -1.52 -4.87 5.86
N ALA A 142 -1.38 -4.04 6.91
CA ALA A 142 -1.14 -2.61 6.75
C ALA A 142 0.20 -2.35 6.06
N ASP A 143 1.16 -3.14 6.37
CA ASP A 143 2.43 -3.29 5.69
C ASP A 143 2.25 -4.22 4.47
N ASP A 144 2.31 -3.71 3.21
CA ASP A 144 2.41 -2.26 2.90
C ASP A 144 1.20 -1.78 2.07
N LYS A 145 0.01 -2.33 2.33
CA LYS A 145 -1.22 -1.85 1.67
C LYS A 145 -1.63 -0.44 2.12
N SER A 146 -1.07 0.06 3.24
CA SER A 146 -1.22 1.46 3.63
C SER A 146 -0.49 2.38 2.64
N GLY A 147 0.76 2.10 2.31
CA GLY A 147 1.52 2.86 1.33
C GLY A 147 0.88 2.85 -0.06
N ILE A 148 0.36 1.69 -0.50
CA ILE A 148 -0.41 1.63 -1.74
C ILE A 148 -1.64 2.56 -1.67
N ALA A 149 -2.41 2.50 -0.58
CA ALA A 149 -3.60 3.34 -0.42
C ALA A 149 -3.27 4.83 -0.37
N GLU A 150 -2.16 5.19 0.27
CA GLU A 150 -1.64 6.55 0.33
C GLU A 150 -1.23 7.07 -1.04
N ILE A 151 -0.43 6.32 -1.80
CA ILE A 151 -0.03 6.65 -3.17
C ILE A 151 -1.26 6.84 -4.06
N MET A 152 -2.18 5.88 -4.08
CA MET A 152 -3.39 5.95 -4.90
C MET A 152 -4.29 7.14 -4.52
N THR A 153 -4.34 7.49 -3.23
CA THR A 153 -5.12 8.64 -2.77
C THR A 153 -4.44 9.96 -3.13
N ALA A 154 -3.11 10.03 -3.03
CA ALA A 154 -2.35 11.21 -3.45
C ALA A 154 -2.49 11.47 -4.96
N LEU A 155 -2.43 10.42 -5.79
CA LEU A 155 -2.67 10.53 -7.23
C LEU A 155 -4.08 11.04 -7.54
N ALA A 156 -5.10 10.47 -6.87
CA ALA A 156 -6.49 10.93 -7.02
C ALA A 156 -6.66 12.40 -6.62
N TYR A 157 -6.00 12.80 -5.53
CA TYR A 157 -6.03 14.17 -5.06
C TYR A 157 -5.38 15.14 -6.07
N LEU A 158 -4.19 14.81 -6.59
CA LEU A 158 -3.52 15.64 -7.61
C LEU A 158 -4.34 15.74 -8.90
N LYS A 159 -4.99 14.67 -9.32
CA LYS A 159 -5.89 14.67 -10.48
C LYS A 159 -7.13 15.57 -10.26
N ALA A 160 -7.66 15.61 -9.06
CA ALA A 160 -8.80 16.46 -8.70
C ALA A 160 -8.41 17.94 -8.51
N HIS A 161 -7.12 18.23 -8.30
CA HIS A 161 -6.57 19.55 -7.99
C HIS A 161 -5.50 19.99 -9.01
N PRO A 162 -5.85 20.24 -10.28
CA PRO A 162 -4.89 20.60 -11.33
C PRO A 162 -4.15 21.92 -11.08
N GLU A 163 -4.61 22.73 -10.14
CA GLU A 163 -3.93 23.94 -9.67
C GLU A 163 -2.64 23.61 -8.89
N ILE A 164 -2.52 22.42 -8.29
CA ILE A 164 -1.30 21.96 -7.65
C ILE A 164 -0.31 21.54 -8.72
N LYS A 165 0.77 22.28 -8.84
CA LYS A 165 1.81 22.02 -9.84
C LYS A 165 2.72 20.88 -9.39
N HIS A 166 2.93 19.92 -10.28
CA HIS A 166 3.81 18.78 -10.03
C HIS A 166 4.59 18.37 -11.29
N CYS A 167 5.75 17.78 -11.06
CA CYS A 167 6.54 17.13 -12.09
C CYS A 167 5.91 15.79 -12.50
N GLU A 168 6.55 15.06 -13.41
CA GLU A 168 6.16 13.69 -13.71
C GLU A 168 6.33 12.82 -12.45
N ILE A 169 5.28 12.06 -12.14
CA ILE A 169 5.27 11.12 -11.01
C ILE A 169 5.08 9.71 -11.58
N ARG A 170 6.02 8.82 -11.26
CA ARG A 170 5.89 7.40 -11.55
C ARG A 170 5.57 6.63 -10.28
N VAL A 171 4.72 5.63 -10.41
CA VAL A 171 4.41 4.74 -9.29
C VAL A 171 4.72 3.31 -9.68
N GLY A 172 5.25 2.55 -8.74
CA GLY A 172 5.59 1.13 -8.90
C GLY A 172 5.05 0.33 -7.73
N PHE A 173 4.22 -0.67 -8.04
CA PHE A 173 3.72 -1.60 -7.04
C PHE A 173 4.38 -2.95 -7.27
N GLY A 174 5.24 -3.38 -6.33
CA GLY A 174 6.11 -4.54 -6.46
C GLY A 174 5.68 -5.74 -5.61
N PRO A 175 6.11 -6.95 -5.98
CA PRO A 175 5.86 -8.16 -5.23
C PRO A 175 7.01 -8.51 -4.28
N ASP A 176 6.76 -9.47 -3.36
CA ASP A 176 7.76 -10.30 -2.68
C ASP A 176 8.81 -9.53 -1.84
N GLU A 177 8.44 -8.35 -1.31
CA GLU A 177 9.32 -7.55 -0.45
C GLU A 177 9.56 -8.26 0.89
N GLU A 178 8.52 -8.78 1.50
CA GLU A 178 8.50 -9.42 2.84
C GLU A 178 9.37 -10.68 2.95
N ILE A 179 9.77 -11.24 1.82
CA ILE A 179 10.72 -12.35 1.75
C ILE A 179 12.10 -11.92 1.23
N GLY A 180 12.33 -10.62 1.10
CA GLY A 180 13.63 -10.01 0.80
C GLY A 180 14.08 -10.08 -0.66
N ILE A 181 13.20 -10.37 -1.61
CA ILE A 181 13.54 -10.48 -3.05
C ILE A 181 12.83 -9.44 -3.93
N GLY A 182 12.01 -8.55 -3.35
CA GLY A 182 11.21 -7.59 -4.09
C GLY A 182 12.00 -6.66 -5.02
N ALA A 183 13.22 -6.28 -4.63
CA ALA A 183 14.07 -5.42 -5.42
C ALA A 183 14.99 -6.12 -6.41
N ASP A 184 15.15 -7.45 -6.33
CA ASP A 184 16.17 -8.21 -7.07
C ASP A 184 16.09 -8.05 -8.59
N LYS A 185 14.87 -7.89 -9.11
CA LYS A 185 14.61 -7.76 -10.54
C LYS A 185 13.98 -6.41 -10.89
N PHE A 186 14.08 -5.41 -10.02
CA PHE A 186 13.52 -4.09 -10.29
C PHE A 186 14.14 -3.50 -11.55
N ASP A 187 13.32 -3.09 -12.50
CA ASP A 187 13.75 -2.52 -13.78
C ASP A 187 13.89 -1.00 -13.65
N VAL A 188 15.12 -0.57 -13.32
CA VAL A 188 15.47 0.86 -13.15
C VAL A 188 15.33 1.61 -14.48
N GLU A 189 15.60 0.96 -15.62
CA GLU A 189 15.53 1.61 -16.94
C GLU A 189 14.07 1.83 -17.34
N ASP A 190 13.18 0.84 -17.09
CA ASP A 190 11.74 1.02 -17.32
C ASP A 190 11.15 2.05 -16.35
N PHE A 191 11.55 2.01 -15.08
CA PHE A 191 11.01 2.93 -14.08
C PHE A 191 11.43 4.39 -14.32
N ASP A 192 12.58 4.65 -14.92
CA ASP A 192 13.06 5.92 -15.51
C ASP A 192 12.73 7.18 -14.68
N VAL A 193 13.24 7.28 -13.47
CA VAL A 193 13.07 8.44 -12.58
C VAL A 193 14.41 9.00 -12.11
N ASP A 194 14.46 10.28 -11.74
CA ASP A 194 15.65 10.89 -11.15
C ASP A 194 15.93 10.33 -9.74
N PHE A 195 14.88 10.06 -8.98
CA PHE A 195 14.91 9.42 -7.65
C PHE A 195 13.52 8.91 -7.28
N ALA A 196 13.47 7.96 -6.35
CA ALA A 196 12.23 7.42 -5.83
C ALA A 196 12.23 7.34 -4.30
N TYR A 197 11.03 7.29 -3.74
CA TYR A 197 10.78 6.98 -2.34
C TYR A 197 10.01 5.66 -2.25
N THR A 198 10.41 4.78 -1.36
CA THR A 198 9.55 3.72 -0.87
C THR A 198 8.61 4.31 0.17
N VAL A 199 7.32 4.04 0.00
CA VAL A 199 6.27 4.43 0.95
C VAL A 199 5.89 3.16 1.68
N ASP A 200 6.40 3.04 2.88
CA ASP A 200 6.37 1.80 3.65
C ASP A 200 6.19 2.09 5.14
N GLY A 201 5.82 1.09 5.93
CA GLY A 201 5.53 1.24 7.34
C GLY A 201 6.73 1.66 8.18
N GLY A 202 6.47 2.43 9.24
CA GLY A 202 7.49 2.86 10.17
C GLY A 202 6.87 3.41 11.46
N PRO A 203 7.67 3.53 12.53
CA PRO A 203 7.21 4.19 13.74
C PRO A 203 7.03 5.69 13.48
N LEU A 204 5.97 6.23 14.04
CA LEU A 204 5.73 7.68 14.13
C LEU A 204 6.64 8.33 15.18
#